data_a9d74ec7187a39f008efe9ffc20862bd
#
_entry.id   a9d74ec7187a39f008efe9ffc20862bd
#
_cell.length_a   1.000
_cell.length_b   1.000
_cell.length_c   1.000
_cell.angle_alpha   90.00
_cell.angle_beta   90.00
_cell.angle_gamma   90.00
#
_symmetry.space_group_name_H-M   'P 1'
#
loop_
_entity.id
_entity.type
_entity.pdbx_description
1 polymer ?
#
loop_
_entity_poly.entity_id
_entity_poly.type
_entity_poly.pdbx_seq_one_letter_code
_entity_poly.pdbx_strand_id
1 'polypeptide(L)'
;DQAVRQALAYGFDREAYIESYYKLDDKDAKLAYVPGLFGNPVSGENSAYVRGEEKADGATYYDYDVEKAKQILDDAGWTVGSDGIREKDGQKLSIKFLAAKEKDAMDTMIPMLQKQWGELGVDFKANTVEFNTVISTVGDDSAVGDWDVSYLGNSFTSPEDTGVDYFIQSQGVNNFARLKDDELDSYLAAGAYTADKDASAAAYLKAYVRQAELCAYLPTDGVQTYCLRNKKVKGLNTSSTFIWSQSMATAYIDD
;
A
#
# COMPACT_ATOMS: atom_id res chain seq x y z
N ASP A 1 4.41 -9.35 -14.21
CA ASP A 1 4.14 -10.75 -13.80
C ASP A 1 3.46 -10.75 -12.43
N GLN A 2 2.21 -11.27 -12.37
CA GLN A 2 1.41 -11.30 -11.13
C GLN A 2 2.05 -12.22 -10.08
N ALA A 3 2.56 -13.37 -10.49
CA ALA A 3 3.18 -14.32 -9.56
C ALA A 3 4.39 -13.70 -8.85
N VAL A 4 5.20 -12.92 -9.58
CA VAL A 4 6.33 -12.20 -8.99
C VAL A 4 5.83 -11.18 -7.96
N ARG A 5 4.81 -10.36 -8.28
CA ARG A 5 4.26 -9.40 -7.32
C ARG A 5 3.74 -10.07 -6.05
N GLN A 6 3.00 -11.17 -6.21
CA GLN A 6 2.47 -11.94 -5.07
C GLN A 6 3.59 -12.56 -4.24
N ALA A 7 4.62 -13.13 -4.87
CA ALA A 7 5.77 -13.70 -4.17
C ALA A 7 6.55 -12.64 -3.39
N LEU A 8 6.79 -11.46 -3.98
CA LEU A 8 7.43 -10.34 -3.29
C LEU A 8 6.61 -9.87 -2.09
N ALA A 9 5.28 -9.86 -2.21
CA ALA A 9 4.38 -9.48 -1.12
C ALA A 9 4.43 -10.48 0.04
N TYR A 10 4.37 -11.80 -0.21
CA TYR A 10 4.58 -12.82 0.82
C TYR A 10 6.00 -12.82 1.40
N GLY A 11 6.99 -12.39 0.60
CA GLY A 11 8.38 -12.30 1.01
C GLY A 11 8.76 -11.05 1.78
N PHE A 12 7.81 -10.18 2.15
CA PHE A 12 8.07 -8.98 2.93
C PHE A 12 7.37 -9.04 4.29
N ASP A 13 8.17 -9.11 5.36
CA ASP A 13 7.71 -9.10 6.75
C ASP A 13 7.31 -7.68 7.17
N ARG A 14 6.04 -7.33 6.93
CA ARG A 14 5.49 -6.01 7.26
C ARG A 14 5.37 -5.78 8.76
N GLU A 15 5.13 -6.83 9.55
CA GLU A 15 5.07 -6.71 11.01
C GLU A 15 6.44 -6.35 11.57
N ALA A 16 7.48 -7.11 11.20
CA ALA A 16 8.85 -6.80 11.60
C ALA A 16 9.32 -5.42 11.10
N TYR A 17 8.88 -4.99 9.91
CA TYR A 17 9.14 -3.63 9.41
C TYR A 17 8.53 -2.58 10.32
N ILE A 18 7.25 -2.70 10.67
CA ILE A 18 6.55 -1.76 11.55
C ILE A 18 7.23 -1.72 12.92
N GLU A 19 7.54 -2.88 13.52
CA GLU A 19 8.23 -2.94 14.81
C GLU A 19 9.60 -2.25 14.77
N SER A 20 10.37 -2.47 13.70
CA SER A 20 11.71 -1.91 13.56
C SER A 20 11.70 -0.40 13.28
N TYR A 21 10.84 0.05 12.37
CA TYR A 21 10.81 1.45 11.93
C TYR A 21 10.17 2.36 12.98
N TYR A 22 9.00 1.99 13.50
CA TYR A 22 8.30 2.83 14.48
C TYR A 22 8.85 2.68 15.88
N LYS A 23 9.75 1.71 16.13
CA LYS A 23 10.42 1.47 17.43
C LYS A 23 9.42 1.50 18.59
N LEU A 24 8.35 0.73 18.46
CA LEU A 24 7.25 0.70 19.41
C LEU A 24 7.73 0.12 20.74
N ASP A 25 8.21 0.98 21.67
CA ASP A 25 8.55 0.60 23.03
C ASP A 25 7.32 0.12 23.83
N ASP A 26 6.15 0.61 23.44
CA ASP A 26 4.84 0.23 23.99
C ASP A 26 4.04 -0.51 22.91
N LYS A 27 3.94 -1.83 23.03
CA LYS A 27 3.16 -2.68 22.12
C LYS A 27 1.66 -2.36 22.14
N ASP A 28 1.16 -1.70 23.18
CA ASP A 28 -0.24 -1.28 23.30
C ASP A 28 -0.49 0.06 22.60
N ALA A 29 0.55 0.80 22.25
CA ALA A 29 0.45 2.13 21.64
C ALA A 29 -0.01 2.14 20.20
N LYS A 30 -0.38 1.08 19.56
CA LYS A 30 -0.96 0.93 18.20
C LYS A 30 -0.78 2.15 17.26
N LEU A 31 0.43 2.72 17.23
CA LEU A 31 0.75 3.89 16.40
C LEU A 31 0.74 3.54 14.91
N ALA A 32 1.07 2.31 14.61
CA ALA A 32 1.04 1.74 13.27
C ALA A 32 0.45 0.34 13.28
N TYR A 33 0.00 -0.11 12.12
CA TYR A 33 -0.59 -1.44 11.94
C TYR A 33 -0.31 -1.94 10.50
N VAL A 34 -0.37 -3.24 10.31
CA VAL A 34 -0.33 -3.85 8.96
C VAL A 34 -1.73 -3.76 8.36
N PRO A 35 -1.94 -3.00 7.28
CA PRO A 35 -3.24 -2.93 6.63
C PRO A 35 -3.63 -4.28 5.98
N GLY A 36 -4.93 -4.55 5.97
CA GLY A 36 -5.48 -5.75 5.35
C GLY A 36 -5.58 -5.63 3.84
N LEU A 37 -6.30 -4.62 3.37
CA LEU A 37 -6.54 -4.37 1.94
C LEU A 37 -6.08 -2.95 1.56
N PHE A 38 -5.80 -2.73 0.28
CA PHE A 38 -5.54 -1.39 -0.24
C PHE A 38 -6.87 -0.68 -0.45
N GLY A 39 -7.12 0.37 0.32
CA GLY A 39 -8.37 1.12 0.28
C GLY A 39 -8.38 2.28 1.26
N ASN A 40 -9.56 2.86 1.52
CA ASN A 40 -9.73 3.95 2.47
C ASN A 40 -9.82 3.42 3.93
N PRO A 41 -8.83 3.69 4.79
CA PRO A 41 -8.83 3.20 6.17
C PRO A 41 -9.62 4.08 7.14
N VAL A 42 -10.07 5.27 6.70
CA VAL A 42 -10.52 6.34 7.60
C VAL A 42 -11.99 6.22 7.94
N SER A 43 -12.80 5.96 6.94
CA SER A 43 -14.26 5.94 7.05
C SER A 43 -14.84 5.12 5.90
N GLY A 44 -16.11 4.79 6.00
CA GLY A 44 -16.79 3.92 5.06
C GLY A 44 -17.00 2.52 5.64
N GLU A 45 -17.94 1.80 5.06
CA GLU A 45 -18.36 0.46 5.51
C GLU A 45 -17.20 -0.56 5.42
N ASN A 46 -16.24 -0.32 4.51
CA ASN A 46 -15.12 -1.24 4.25
C ASN A 46 -13.86 -0.94 5.08
N SER A 47 -13.87 0.09 5.91
CA SER A 47 -12.67 0.55 6.62
C SER A 47 -12.06 -0.50 7.57
N ALA A 48 -12.86 -1.36 8.17
CA ALA A 48 -12.39 -2.45 9.03
C ALA A 48 -11.58 -3.50 8.25
N TYR A 49 -12.01 -3.85 7.03
CA TYR A 49 -11.27 -4.74 6.13
C TYR A 49 -9.96 -4.11 5.65
N VAL A 50 -10.00 -2.80 5.35
CA VAL A 50 -8.81 -2.04 4.94
C VAL A 50 -7.79 -1.97 6.08
N ARG A 51 -8.22 -1.74 7.32
CA ARG A 51 -7.34 -1.74 8.48
C ARG A 51 -6.89 -3.14 8.93
N GLY A 52 -7.42 -4.21 8.34
CA GLY A 52 -7.10 -5.58 8.73
C GLY A 52 -7.75 -6.03 10.04
N GLU A 53 -8.72 -5.28 10.56
CA GLU A 53 -9.49 -5.61 11.77
C GLU A 53 -10.49 -6.74 11.48
N GLU A 54 -10.95 -6.83 10.24
CA GLU A 54 -11.81 -7.88 9.73
C GLU A 54 -11.22 -8.50 8.45
N LYS A 55 -11.58 -9.75 8.17
CA LYS A 55 -11.16 -10.47 6.94
C LYS A 55 -12.35 -10.56 5.98
N ALA A 56 -12.15 -10.09 4.74
CA ALA A 56 -13.13 -10.19 3.68
C ALA A 56 -13.07 -11.58 3.03
N ASP A 57 -14.22 -12.15 2.71
CA ASP A 57 -14.31 -13.43 2.03
C ASP A 57 -13.66 -13.38 0.64
N GLY A 58 -12.85 -14.37 0.34
CA GLY A 58 -12.15 -14.49 -0.94
C GLY A 58 -10.95 -13.57 -1.12
N ALA A 59 -10.64 -12.69 -0.14
CA ALA A 59 -9.50 -11.81 -0.22
C ALA A 59 -8.18 -12.52 0.04
N THR A 60 -7.14 -12.15 -0.72
CA THR A 60 -5.78 -12.60 -0.48
C THR A 60 -5.09 -11.62 0.49
N TYR A 61 -4.65 -12.13 1.63
CA TYR A 61 -3.82 -11.42 2.59
C TYR A 61 -2.39 -11.94 2.48
N TYR A 62 -1.43 -11.03 2.40
CA TYR A 62 -0.03 -11.36 2.22
C TYR A 62 0.68 -11.38 3.57
N ASP A 63 0.31 -12.35 4.42
CA ASP A 63 1.04 -12.62 5.65
C ASP A 63 2.42 -13.19 5.30
N TYR A 64 3.48 -12.81 6.03
CA TYR A 64 4.84 -13.20 5.72
C TYR A 64 5.02 -14.71 5.66
N ASP A 65 5.38 -15.22 4.48
CA ASP A 65 5.56 -16.66 4.23
C ASP A 65 6.57 -16.86 3.09
N VAL A 66 7.82 -17.07 3.47
CA VAL A 66 8.95 -17.26 2.54
C VAL A 66 8.78 -18.52 1.69
N GLU A 67 8.27 -19.61 2.28
CA GLU A 67 8.12 -20.87 1.55
C GLU A 67 7.01 -20.79 0.52
N LYS A 68 5.91 -20.12 0.85
CA LYS A 68 4.84 -19.83 -0.11
C LYS A 68 5.32 -18.90 -1.23
N ALA A 69 6.12 -17.88 -0.90
CA ALA A 69 6.72 -16.99 -1.90
C ALA A 69 7.60 -17.76 -2.88
N LYS A 70 8.47 -18.65 -2.38
CA LYS A 70 9.31 -19.52 -3.22
C LYS A 70 8.47 -20.43 -4.10
N GLN A 71 7.45 -21.08 -3.54
CA GLN A 71 6.56 -21.97 -4.28
C GLN A 71 5.86 -21.26 -5.43
N ILE A 72 5.35 -20.02 -5.20
CA ILE A 72 4.71 -19.21 -6.24
C ILE A 72 5.71 -18.94 -7.39
N LEU A 73 6.97 -18.63 -7.07
CA LEU A 73 8.00 -18.39 -8.10
C LEU A 73 8.33 -19.68 -8.85
N ASP A 74 8.46 -20.82 -8.14
CA ASP A 74 8.72 -22.13 -8.75
C ASP A 74 7.60 -22.53 -9.71
N ASP A 75 6.34 -22.41 -9.28
CA ASP A 75 5.15 -22.72 -10.08
C ASP A 75 5.04 -21.81 -11.31
N ALA A 76 5.52 -20.56 -11.20
CA ALA A 76 5.58 -19.61 -12.29
C ALA A 76 6.78 -19.84 -13.24
N GLY A 77 7.64 -20.83 -12.96
CA GLY A 77 8.78 -21.20 -13.79
C GLY A 77 10.05 -20.39 -13.53
N TRP A 78 10.12 -19.66 -12.42
CA TRP A 78 11.33 -18.96 -11.97
C TRP A 78 12.24 -19.93 -11.21
N THR A 79 13.28 -20.47 -11.85
CA THR A 79 14.20 -21.45 -11.26
C THR A 79 15.46 -20.79 -10.71
N VAL A 80 16.01 -21.33 -9.62
CA VAL A 80 17.24 -20.79 -9.02
C VAL A 80 18.45 -21.11 -9.89
N GLY A 81 19.15 -20.06 -10.34
CA GLY A 81 20.37 -20.17 -11.11
C GLY A 81 21.59 -20.53 -10.25
N SER A 82 22.74 -20.77 -10.91
CA SER A 82 23.99 -21.16 -10.24
C SER A 82 24.57 -20.10 -9.30
N ASP A 83 24.16 -18.86 -9.48
CA ASP A 83 24.55 -17.71 -8.62
C ASP A 83 23.53 -17.40 -7.51
N GLY A 84 22.52 -18.26 -7.38
CA GLY A 84 21.45 -18.09 -6.38
C GLY A 84 20.33 -17.15 -6.80
N ILE A 85 20.45 -16.47 -7.95
CA ILE A 85 19.39 -15.61 -8.49
C ILE A 85 18.46 -16.45 -9.35
N ARG A 86 17.15 -16.24 -9.21
CA ARG A 86 16.15 -16.90 -10.04
C ARG A 86 16.21 -16.39 -11.47
N GLU A 87 15.94 -17.32 -12.41
CA GLU A 87 15.89 -17.01 -13.84
C GLU A 87 14.72 -17.72 -14.52
N LYS A 88 14.18 -17.09 -15.55
CA LYS A 88 13.14 -17.63 -16.43
C LYS A 88 13.39 -17.12 -17.85
N ASP A 89 13.33 -18.01 -18.83
CA ASP A 89 13.54 -17.69 -20.26
C ASP A 89 14.84 -16.90 -20.52
N GLY A 90 15.91 -17.23 -19.77
CA GLY A 90 17.21 -16.56 -19.87
C GLY A 90 17.29 -15.17 -19.23
N GLN A 91 16.23 -14.74 -18.53
CA GLN A 91 16.20 -13.46 -17.80
C GLN A 91 16.28 -13.69 -16.30
N LYS A 92 17.17 -12.95 -15.62
CA LYS A 92 17.27 -12.95 -14.16
C LYS A 92 16.15 -12.17 -13.52
N LEU A 93 15.67 -12.66 -12.37
CA LEU A 93 14.70 -11.96 -11.55
C LEU A 93 15.39 -10.80 -10.83
N SER A 94 15.45 -9.66 -11.50
CA SER A 94 16.01 -8.42 -10.97
C SER A 94 14.90 -7.42 -10.72
N ILE A 95 14.88 -6.79 -9.54
CA ILE A 95 13.87 -5.81 -9.13
C ILE A 95 14.55 -4.48 -8.83
N LYS A 96 14.16 -3.45 -9.57
CA LYS A 96 14.58 -2.06 -9.38
C LYS A 96 13.59 -1.35 -8.48
N PHE A 97 14.02 -1.07 -7.26
CA PHE A 97 13.22 -0.36 -6.26
C PHE A 97 13.55 1.13 -6.29
N LEU A 98 12.56 1.95 -6.64
CA LEU A 98 12.68 3.42 -6.68
C LEU A 98 12.03 4.03 -5.44
N ALA A 99 12.78 4.84 -4.68
CA ALA A 99 12.27 5.46 -3.46
C ALA A 99 12.83 6.87 -3.24
N ALA A 100 12.12 7.65 -2.43
CA ALA A 100 12.57 8.98 -2.03
C ALA A 100 13.62 8.89 -0.92
N LYS A 101 14.79 9.50 -1.15
CA LYS A 101 15.91 9.50 -0.19
C LYS A 101 15.61 10.28 1.10
N GLU A 102 14.61 11.18 1.08
CA GLU A 102 14.20 11.98 2.23
C GLU A 102 13.26 11.21 3.19
N LYS A 103 12.97 9.94 2.92
CA LYS A 103 12.11 9.11 3.75
C LYS A 103 12.96 8.23 4.67
N ASP A 104 12.99 8.56 5.96
CA ASP A 104 13.68 7.77 7.00
C ASP A 104 13.26 6.30 7.01
N ALA A 105 12.01 6.01 6.60
CA ALA A 105 11.50 4.66 6.42
C ALA A 105 12.38 3.80 5.51
N MET A 106 13.07 4.41 4.55
CA MET A 106 13.93 3.70 3.60
C MET A 106 15.19 3.13 4.26
N ASP A 107 15.68 3.75 5.33
CA ASP A 107 16.84 3.24 6.09
C ASP A 107 16.54 1.89 6.77
N THR A 108 15.26 1.62 7.04
CA THR A 108 14.79 0.33 7.57
C THR A 108 14.33 -0.60 6.46
N MET A 109 13.50 -0.11 5.53
CA MET A 109 12.85 -0.93 4.50
C MET A 109 13.85 -1.52 3.51
N ILE A 110 14.78 -0.72 2.98
CA ILE A 110 15.71 -1.17 1.93
C ILE A 110 16.58 -2.35 2.41
N PRO A 111 17.24 -2.31 3.58
CA PRO A 111 18.01 -3.46 4.07
C PRO A 111 17.15 -4.69 4.32
N MET A 112 15.90 -4.53 4.80
CA MET A 112 14.98 -5.64 4.99
C MET A 112 14.59 -6.29 3.66
N LEU A 113 14.17 -5.50 2.67
CA LEU A 113 13.83 -6.01 1.34
C LEU A 113 15.02 -6.68 0.67
N GLN A 114 16.21 -6.08 0.76
CA GLN A 114 17.43 -6.67 0.20
C GLN A 114 17.72 -8.06 0.78
N LYS A 115 17.55 -8.22 2.10
CA LYS A 115 17.72 -9.52 2.75
C LYS A 115 16.61 -10.49 2.37
N GLN A 116 15.36 -10.10 2.61
CA GLN A 116 14.20 -11.00 2.49
C GLN A 116 13.93 -11.41 1.04
N TRP A 117 13.97 -10.48 0.09
CA TRP A 117 13.84 -10.81 -1.32
C TRP A 117 15.07 -11.51 -1.89
N GLY A 118 16.27 -11.22 -1.34
CA GLY A 118 17.47 -11.99 -1.64
C GLY A 118 17.34 -13.48 -1.28
N GLU A 119 16.67 -13.80 -0.17
CA GLU A 119 16.36 -15.18 0.24
C GLU A 119 15.37 -15.90 -0.71
N LEU A 120 14.61 -15.15 -1.50
CA LEU A 120 13.77 -15.66 -2.59
C LEU A 120 14.55 -15.87 -3.89
N GLY A 121 15.80 -15.44 -3.98
CA GLY A 121 16.60 -15.46 -5.20
C GLY A 121 16.36 -14.25 -6.12
N VAL A 122 16.00 -13.11 -5.55
CA VAL A 122 15.80 -11.84 -6.28
C VAL A 122 17.07 -10.99 -6.24
N ASP A 123 17.52 -10.51 -7.40
CA ASP A 123 18.56 -9.48 -7.51
C ASP A 123 17.93 -8.11 -7.27
N PHE A 124 17.94 -7.67 -6.01
CA PHE A 124 17.32 -6.42 -5.57
C PHE A 124 18.26 -5.23 -5.75
N LYS A 125 17.77 -4.18 -6.42
CA LYS A 125 18.51 -2.94 -6.69
C LYS A 125 17.73 -1.73 -6.23
N ALA A 126 18.15 -1.11 -5.13
CA ALA A 126 17.57 0.13 -4.64
C ALA A 126 18.20 1.35 -5.35
N ASN A 127 17.33 2.26 -5.78
CA ASN A 127 17.68 3.58 -6.28
C ASN A 127 16.90 4.63 -5.48
N THR A 128 17.62 5.46 -4.73
CA THR A 128 17.01 6.54 -3.94
C THR A 128 17.31 7.89 -4.56
N VAL A 129 16.28 8.65 -4.85
CA VAL A 129 16.34 9.98 -5.50
C VAL A 129 15.49 10.98 -4.74
N GLU A 130 15.52 12.24 -5.13
CA GLU A 130 14.64 13.28 -4.59
C GLU A 130 13.15 12.90 -4.79
N PHE A 131 12.28 13.24 -3.83
CA PHE A 131 10.85 12.87 -3.87
C PHE A 131 10.17 13.32 -5.17
N ASN A 132 10.42 14.55 -5.62
CA ASN A 132 9.83 15.03 -6.87
C ASN A 132 10.30 14.23 -8.09
N THR A 133 11.52 13.72 -8.06
CA THR A 133 12.05 12.82 -9.11
C THR A 133 11.33 11.47 -9.07
N VAL A 134 11.05 10.91 -7.88
CA VAL A 134 10.22 9.68 -7.79
C VAL A 134 8.87 9.91 -8.46
N ILE A 135 8.15 10.99 -8.07
CA ILE A 135 6.80 11.28 -8.61
C ILE A 135 6.84 11.46 -10.12
N SER A 136 7.79 12.23 -10.64
CA SER A 136 7.92 12.44 -12.09
C SER A 136 8.24 11.12 -12.83
N THR A 137 9.11 10.29 -12.27
CA THR A 137 9.51 9.01 -12.89
C THR A 137 8.36 8.00 -12.90
N VAL A 138 7.65 7.83 -11.77
CA VAL A 138 6.52 6.86 -11.73
C VAL A 138 5.33 7.30 -12.58
N GLY A 139 5.17 8.61 -12.79
CA GLY A 139 4.13 9.20 -13.64
C GLY A 139 4.48 9.26 -15.12
N ASP A 140 5.72 8.99 -15.51
CA ASP A 140 6.18 9.08 -16.91
C ASP A 140 6.11 7.71 -17.59
N ASP A 141 5.28 7.62 -18.64
CA ASP A 141 5.16 6.39 -19.44
C ASP A 141 6.44 6.04 -20.20
N SER A 142 7.31 7.01 -20.47
CA SER A 142 8.61 6.75 -21.11
C SER A 142 9.64 6.13 -20.16
N ALA A 143 9.43 6.24 -18.84
CA ALA A 143 10.26 5.64 -17.80
C ALA A 143 9.87 4.19 -17.45
N VAL A 144 8.99 3.57 -18.22
CA VAL A 144 8.66 2.14 -18.06
C VAL A 144 9.90 1.29 -18.28
N GLY A 145 10.25 0.48 -17.27
CA GLY A 145 11.46 -0.33 -17.26
C GLY A 145 12.65 0.31 -16.53
N ASP A 146 12.57 1.57 -16.12
CA ASP A 146 13.58 2.19 -15.26
C ASP A 146 13.40 1.82 -13.78
N TRP A 147 12.21 1.41 -13.42
CA TRP A 147 11.83 0.95 -12.08
C TRP A 147 10.78 -0.17 -12.17
N ASP A 148 10.69 -1.00 -11.14
CA ASP A 148 9.73 -2.12 -11.03
C ASP A 148 8.82 -1.95 -9.82
N VAL A 149 9.35 -1.45 -8.72
CA VAL A 149 8.62 -1.21 -7.45
C VAL A 149 8.97 0.16 -6.92
N SER A 150 7.99 0.87 -6.38
CA SER A 150 8.19 2.15 -5.69
C SER A 150 7.38 2.21 -4.40
N TYR A 151 7.94 2.88 -3.39
CA TYR A 151 7.24 3.16 -2.14
C TYR A 151 6.73 4.59 -2.12
N LEU A 152 5.42 4.75 -1.94
CA LEU A 152 4.74 6.04 -1.85
C LEU A 152 3.75 6.04 -0.69
N GLY A 153 3.77 7.09 0.12
CA GLY A 153 2.75 7.31 1.13
C GLY A 153 1.50 7.95 0.53
N ASN A 154 0.34 7.45 0.91
CA ASN A 154 -0.95 7.99 0.51
C ASN A 154 -1.78 8.41 1.72
N SER A 155 -2.64 9.42 1.51
CA SER A 155 -3.64 9.84 2.47
C SER A 155 -5.00 9.86 1.79
N PHE A 156 -5.95 9.13 2.35
CA PHE A 156 -7.34 9.17 1.92
C PHE A 156 -8.09 10.20 2.77
N THR A 157 -8.59 11.24 2.12
CA THR A 157 -9.29 12.35 2.79
C THR A 157 -10.79 12.36 2.53
N SER A 158 -11.25 11.51 1.59
CA SER A 158 -12.68 11.31 1.34
C SER A 158 -13.32 10.55 2.52
N PRO A 159 -14.53 10.90 2.95
CA PRO A 159 -15.31 10.09 3.88
C PRO A 159 -15.85 8.80 3.27
N GLU A 160 -15.65 8.58 1.98
CA GLU A 160 -16.17 7.47 1.19
C GLU A 160 -15.05 6.71 0.48
N ASP A 161 -15.33 5.54 -0.04
CA ASP A 161 -14.36 4.69 -0.74
C ASP A 161 -13.90 5.25 -2.09
N THR A 162 -14.65 6.19 -2.68
CA THR A 162 -14.38 6.77 -4.00
C THR A 162 -12.97 7.35 -4.21
N GLY A 163 -12.27 7.71 -3.13
CA GLY A 163 -10.90 8.22 -3.24
C GLY A 163 -9.87 7.20 -3.73
N VAL A 164 -10.19 5.92 -3.73
CA VAL A 164 -9.29 4.85 -4.18
C VAL A 164 -9.23 4.74 -5.70
N ASP A 165 -10.27 5.20 -6.41
CA ASP A 165 -10.37 5.13 -7.88
C ASP A 165 -9.18 5.78 -8.58
N TYR A 166 -8.65 6.87 -8.00
CA TYR A 166 -7.48 7.56 -8.53
C TYR A 166 -6.24 6.66 -8.68
N PHE A 167 -6.14 5.60 -7.88
CA PHE A 167 -4.97 4.73 -7.82
C PHE A 167 -5.17 3.41 -8.56
N ILE A 168 -6.35 2.80 -8.47
CA ILE A 168 -6.55 1.43 -8.93
C ILE A 168 -7.44 1.30 -10.18
N GLN A 169 -8.15 2.34 -10.58
CA GLN A 169 -8.88 2.36 -11.85
C GLN A 169 -7.91 2.43 -13.03
N SER A 170 -8.20 1.75 -14.14
CA SER A 170 -7.36 1.74 -15.35
C SER A 170 -7.04 3.12 -15.91
N GLN A 171 -7.93 4.10 -15.72
CA GLN A 171 -7.75 5.50 -16.12
C GLN A 171 -7.44 6.42 -14.92
N GLY A 172 -7.14 5.87 -13.77
CA GLY A 172 -6.83 6.63 -12.56
C GLY A 172 -5.57 7.48 -12.75
N VAL A 173 -5.65 8.76 -12.38
CA VAL A 173 -4.54 9.73 -12.57
C VAL A 173 -3.27 9.38 -11.78
N ASN A 174 -3.41 8.59 -10.72
CA ASN A 174 -2.32 8.08 -9.89
C ASN A 174 -2.15 6.56 -10.05
N ASN A 175 -2.67 5.97 -11.12
CA ASN A 175 -2.45 4.54 -11.41
C ASN A 175 -1.00 4.31 -11.89
N PHE A 176 -0.04 4.59 -11.00
CA PHE A 176 1.39 4.43 -11.30
C PHE A 176 1.79 2.98 -11.59
N ALA A 177 1.03 2.02 -11.07
CA ALA A 177 1.20 0.61 -11.39
C ALA A 177 0.77 0.25 -12.83
N ARG A 178 0.14 1.19 -13.55
CA ARG A 178 -0.41 0.99 -14.90
C ARG A 178 -1.32 -0.24 -14.99
N LEU A 179 -2.03 -0.49 -13.88
CA LEU A 179 -2.97 -1.60 -13.78
C LEU A 179 -4.11 -1.38 -14.79
N LYS A 180 -4.43 -2.43 -15.53
CA LYS A 180 -5.60 -2.48 -16.42
C LYS A 180 -6.32 -3.77 -16.18
N ASP A 181 -7.53 -3.68 -15.66
CA ASP A 181 -8.37 -4.83 -15.35
C ASP A 181 -9.84 -4.43 -15.44
N ASP A 182 -10.54 -4.95 -16.46
CA ASP A 182 -11.93 -4.57 -16.75
C ASP A 182 -12.89 -5.00 -15.64
N GLU A 183 -12.59 -6.09 -14.93
CA GLU A 183 -13.38 -6.55 -13.81
C GLU A 183 -13.28 -5.61 -12.62
N LEU A 184 -12.06 -5.17 -12.27
CA LEU A 184 -11.80 -4.16 -11.25
C LEU A 184 -12.52 -2.86 -11.60
N ASP A 185 -12.36 -2.37 -12.82
CA ASP A 185 -13.00 -1.13 -13.29
C ASP A 185 -14.53 -1.23 -13.20
N SER A 186 -15.12 -2.41 -13.48
CA SER A 186 -16.57 -2.61 -13.36
C SER A 186 -17.07 -2.53 -11.91
N TYR A 187 -16.29 -3.04 -10.95
CA TYR A 187 -16.62 -2.95 -9.53
C TYR A 187 -16.51 -1.50 -9.02
N LEU A 188 -15.47 -0.77 -9.41
CA LEU A 188 -15.30 0.64 -9.07
C LEU A 188 -16.44 1.49 -9.62
N ALA A 189 -16.79 1.29 -10.89
CA ALA A 189 -17.92 1.97 -11.53
C ALA A 189 -19.25 1.66 -10.84
N ALA A 190 -19.50 0.38 -10.49
CA ALA A 190 -20.71 -0.01 -9.76
C ALA A 190 -20.80 0.68 -8.40
N GLY A 191 -19.69 0.82 -7.69
CA GLY A 191 -19.64 1.54 -6.41
C GLY A 191 -19.83 3.04 -6.55
N ALA A 192 -19.18 3.66 -7.54
CA ALA A 192 -19.19 5.11 -7.72
C ALA A 192 -20.54 5.65 -8.24
N TYR A 193 -21.26 4.87 -9.04
CA TYR A 193 -22.50 5.33 -9.73
C TYR A 193 -23.79 4.89 -9.08
N THR A 194 -23.78 4.39 -7.85
CA THR A 194 -25.00 4.07 -7.09
C THR A 194 -25.23 5.06 -5.95
N ALA A 195 -26.49 5.40 -5.69
CA ALA A 195 -26.88 6.18 -4.52
C ALA A 195 -27.16 5.29 -3.29
N ASP A 196 -27.23 3.99 -3.47
CA ASP A 196 -27.41 3.01 -2.40
C ASP A 196 -26.05 2.74 -1.74
N LYS A 197 -25.91 3.12 -0.47
CA LYS A 197 -24.65 3.01 0.27
C LYS A 197 -24.18 1.58 0.46
N ASP A 198 -25.12 0.66 0.73
CA ASP A 198 -24.77 -0.75 0.95
C ASP A 198 -24.31 -1.39 -0.36
N ALA A 199 -24.99 -1.08 -1.47
CA ALA A 199 -24.57 -1.52 -2.79
C ALA A 199 -23.22 -0.93 -3.21
N SER A 200 -22.95 0.35 -2.90
CA SER A 200 -21.67 1.00 -3.11
C SER A 200 -20.56 0.30 -2.33
N ALA A 201 -20.75 0.11 -1.03
CA ALA A 201 -19.79 -0.55 -0.16
C ALA A 201 -19.45 -1.97 -0.62
N ALA A 202 -20.50 -2.75 -0.99
CA ALA A 202 -20.32 -4.11 -1.50
C ALA A 202 -19.52 -4.15 -2.82
N ALA A 203 -19.73 -3.17 -3.70
CA ALA A 203 -19.00 -3.06 -4.95
C ALA A 203 -17.52 -2.67 -4.71
N TYR A 204 -17.26 -1.70 -3.86
CA TYR A 204 -15.88 -1.33 -3.46
C TYR A 204 -15.15 -2.47 -2.75
N LEU A 205 -15.84 -3.25 -1.91
CA LEU A 205 -15.21 -4.43 -1.30
C LEU A 205 -14.73 -5.44 -2.35
N LYS A 206 -15.55 -5.69 -3.39
CA LYS A 206 -15.13 -6.54 -4.52
C LYS A 206 -13.93 -5.97 -5.24
N ALA A 207 -13.89 -4.64 -5.45
CA ALA A 207 -12.73 -3.98 -6.05
C ALA A 207 -11.46 -4.14 -5.18
N TYR A 208 -11.56 -4.01 -3.87
CA TYR A 208 -10.42 -4.22 -2.96
C TYR A 208 -9.93 -5.66 -2.95
N VAL A 209 -10.84 -6.64 -2.95
CA VAL A 209 -10.52 -8.07 -3.05
C VAL A 209 -9.82 -8.36 -4.38
N ARG A 210 -10.34 -7.84 -5.49
CA ARG A 210 -9.73 -8.01 -6.82
C ARG A 210 -8.34 -7.37 -6.91
N GLN A 211 -8.19 -6.16 -6.37
CA GLN A 211 -6.89 -5.48 -6.32
C GLN A 211 -5.87 -6.29 -5.49
N ALA A 212 -6.30 -6.86 -4.36
CA ALA A 212 -5.44 -7.72 -3.56
C ALA A 212 -4.99 -8.97 -4.33
N GLU A 213 -5.87 -9.60 -5.11
CA GLU A 213 -5.52 -10.72 -5.99
C GLU A 213 -4.49 -10.31 -7.04
N LEU A 214 -4.71 -9.18 -7.72
CA LEU A 214 -3.79 -8.64 -8.73
C LEU A 214 -2.45 -8.20 -8.14
N CYS A 215 -2.42 -7.87 -6.85
CA CYS A 215 -1.24 -7.45 -6.10
C CYS A 215 -0.46 -6.32 -6.79
N ALA A 216 -1.17 -5.32 -7.32
CA ALA A 216 -0.54 -4.15 -7.94
C ALA A 216 -0.10 -3.12 -6.89
N TYR A 217 -0.82 -3.04 -5.78
CA TYR A 217 -0.50 -2.23 -4.61
C TYR A 217 -0.48 -3.10 -3.37
N LEU A 218 0.64 -3.13 -2.66
CA LEU A 218 0.77 -3.77 -1.36
C LEU A 218 0.75 -2.69 -0.27
N PRO A 219 -0.29 -2.61 0.58
CA PRO A 219 -0.27 -1.72 1.71
C PRO A 219 0.77 -2.21 2.73
N THR A 220 1.77 -1.38 3.03
CA THR A 220 2.89 -1.76 3.89
C THR A 220 2.64 -1.45 5.34
N ASP A 221 2.18 -0.25 5.62
CA ASP A 221 1.89 0.25 6.96
C ASP A 221 0.74 1.27 6.93
N GLY A 222 -0.09 1.22 7.95
CA GLY A 222 -1.07 2.24 8.27
C GLY A 222 -0.67 2.94 9.57
N VAL A 223 -0.78 4.27 9.60
CA VAL A 223 -0.44 5.05 10.80
C VAL A 223 -1.67 5.74 11.36
N GLN A 224 -1.74 5.79 12.70
CA GLN A 224 -2.73 6.60 13.37
C GLN A 224 -2.21 8.03 13.55
N THR A 225 -2.99 9.00 13.13
CA THR A 225 -2.66 10.41 13.33
C THR A 225 -3.31 10.93 14.62
N TYR A 226 -2.49 11.55 15.45
CA TYR A 226 -2.94 12.15 16.70
C TYR A 226 -2.86 13.67 16.62
N CYS A 227 -3.92 14.35 17.07
CA CYS A 227 -3.92 15.78 17.25
C CYS A 227 -3.79 16.11 18.75
N LEU A 228 -2.64 16.63 19.16
CA LEU A 228 -2.41 17.09 20.51
C LEU A 228 -2.81 18.56 20.61
N ARG A 229 -3.70 18.87 21.53
CA ARG A 229 -4.12 20.26 21.81
C ARG A 229 -4.15 20.52 23.30
N ASN A 230 -3.93 21.77 23.68
CA ASN A 230 -4.14 22.17 25.06
C ASN A 230 -5.64 21.99 25.43
N LYS A 231 -5.90 21.43 26.59
CA LYS A 231 -7.28 21.15 27.07
C LYS A 231 -8.18 22.38 27.13
N LYS A 232 -7.61 23.57 27.25
CA LYS A 232 -8.33 24.86 27.23
C LYS A 232 -8.77 25.27 25.82
N VAL A 233 -8.21 24.73 24.76
CA VAL A 233 -8.64 25.02 23.39
C VAL A 233 -9.89 24.23 23.08
N LYS A 234 -10.97 24.92 22.80
CA LYS A 234 -12.29 24.40 22.44
C LYS A 234 -12.68 24.81 21.04
N GLY A 235 -13.70 24.18 20.49
CA GLY A 235 -14.26 24.52 19.18
C GLY A 235 -13.42 24.06 17.97
N LEU A 236 -12.26 23.40 18.19
CA LEU A 236 -11.50 22.79 17.10
C LEU A 236 -12.08 21.41 16.75
N ASN A 237 -12.41 21.21 15.49
CA ASN A 237 -12.68 19.89 14.94
C ASN A 237 -11.37 19.25 14.46
N THR A 238 -11.12 18.04 14.91
CA THR A 238 -9.88 17.29 14.62
C THR A 238 -10.21 15.90 14.08
N SER A 239 -10.98 15.84 13.01
CA SER A 239 -11.22 14.58 12.31
C SER A 239 -10.19 14.39 11.17
N SER A 240 -10.02 13.16 10.74
CA SER A 240 -9.13 12.80 9.62
C SER A 240 -9.59 13.37 8.27
N THR A 241 -10.90 13.62 8.15
CA THR A 241 -11.53 14.14 6.92
C THR A 241 -11.76 15.65 6.96
N PHE A 242 -11.47 16.30 8.09
CA PHE A 242 -11.73 17.72 8.28
C PHE A 242 -10.45 18.45 8.71
N ILE A 243 -9.98 19.36 7.88
CA ILE A 243 -8.78 20.14 8.17
C ILE A 243 -9.06 21.04 9.39
N TRP A 244 -8.30 20.87 10.47
CA TRP A 244 -8.47 21.62 11.73
C TRP A 244 -8.52 23.14 11.52
N SER A 245 -7.81 23.67 10.51
CA SER A 245 -7.83 25.10 10.17
C SER A 245 -9.20 25.63 9.77
N GLN A 246 -10.09 24.78 9.25
CA GLN A 246 -11.47 25.18 8.90
C GLN A 246 -12.30 25.48 10.13
N SER A 247 -11.95 24.92 11.31
CA SER A 247 -12.63 25.19 12.57
C SER A 247 -12.01 26.33 13.40
N MET A 248 -10.97 26.99 12.89
CA MET A 248 -10.33 28.11 13.61
C MET A 248 -11.30 29.26 13.89
N ALA A 249 -12.29 29.48 13.03
CA ALA A 249 -13.32 30.51 13.26
C ALA A 249 -14.22 30.25 14.49
N THR A 250 -14.31 29.00 14.95
CA THR A 250 -15.09 28.58 16.11
C THR A 250 -14.20 28.22 17.31
N ALA A 251 -12.87 28.30 17.15
CA ALA A 251 -11.95 28.00 18.21
C ALA A 251 -11.88 29.13 19.25
N TYR A 252 -11.85 28.76 20.53
CA TYR A 252 -11.68 29.68 21.65
C TYR A 252 -10.88 29.06 22.79
N ILE A 253 -10.39 29.88 23.67
CA ILE A 253 -9.72 29.45 24.91
C ILE A 253 -10.74 29.50 26.03
N ASP A 254 -10.91 28.38 26.71
CA ASP A 254 -11.76 28.23 27.92
C ASP A 254 -10.88 28.47 29.14
N ASP A 255 -11.23 29.42 29.97
CA ASP A 255 -10.44 29.89 31.13
C ASP A 255 -10.37 28.87 32.28
#